data_aa38c6fe44a63f4eab4094b11adf9429
#
_entry.id   aa38c6fe44a63f4eab4094b11adf9429
#
_cell.length_a   1.000
_cell.length_b   1.000
_cell.length_c   1.000
_cell.angle_alpha   90.00
_cell.angle_beta   90.00
_cell.angle_gamma   90.00
#
_symmetry.space_group_name_H-M   'P 1'
#
loop_
_entity.id
_entity.type
_entity.pdbx_description
1 polymer ?
#
loop_
_entity_poly.entity_id
_entity_poly.type
_entity_poly.pdbx_seq_one_letter_code
_entity_poly.pdbx_strand_id
1 'polypeptide(L)'
;GSAVFEEVPQYELPLNVYGYSKLLFDQKLRHELGSKFEKTQSQVAGFRYFNVYGPREQHKGRMASVAFHQFHQFKKDGKVKLFGSYGGYAAGMQERDFIYIDDVVAVNLWFYDHPEVSGIYNIGAGRAPPFNDVALTVINTMRSLNDSKSVSLTLQQAVEQHFLEYIDF
;
A
#
# COMPACT_ATOMS: atom_id res chain seq x y z
N GLY A 1 0.12 -4.60 14.30
CA GLY A 1 -1.05 -5.02 15.04
C GLY A 1 -2.21 -5.27 14.09
N SER A 2 -3.04 -6.21 14.40
CA SER A 2 -4.25 -6.57 13.65
C SER A 2 -5.32 -5.46 13.76
N ALA A 3 -5.06 -4.30 13.16
CA ALA A 3 -6.07 -3.26 13.10
C ALA A 3 -7.18 -3.70 12.13
N VAL A 4 -8.42 -3.63 12.60
CA VAL A 4 -9.58 -3.84 11.74
C VAL A 4 -9.82 -2.56 10.96
N PHE A 5 -9.88 -2.66 9.63
CA PHE A 5 -10.11 -1.53 8.71
C PHE A 5 -11.54 -1.60 8.15
N GLU A 6 -12.53 -1.51 9.03
CA GLU A 6 -13.93 -1.37 8.63
C GLU A 6 -14.30 0.11 8.48
N GLU A 7 -15.27 0.40 7.60
CA GLU A 7 -15.73 1.77 7.31
C GLU A 7 -16.75 2.27 8.35
N VAL A 8 -16.49 1.98 9.62
CA VAL A 8 -17.35 2.39 10.76
C VAL A 8 -16.60 3.35 11.69
N PRO A 9 -17.31 4.33 12.29
CA PRO A 9 -16.69 5.40 13.06
C PRO A 9 -15.78 4.94 14.21
N GLN A 10 -16.05 3.79 14.81
CA GLN A 10 -15.28 3.27 15.95
C GLN A 10 -13.83 2.89 15.58
N TYR A 11 -13.53 2.65 14.30
CA TYR A 11 -12.19 2.32 13.81
C TYR A 11 -11.48 3.51 13.14
N GLU A 12 -12.13 4.67 13.09
CA GLU A 12 -11.59 5.88 12.47
C GLU A 12 -10.69 6.64 13.46
N LEU A 13 -9.50 6.08 13.73
CA LEU A 13 -8.52 6.64 14.65
C LEU A 13 -7.27 7.12 13.89
N PRO A 14 -7.25 8.37 13.38
CA PRO A 14 -6.12 8.89 12.62
C PRO A 14 -4.89 9.06 13.50
N LEU A 15 -3.73 8.62 12.99
CA LEU A 15 -2.46 8.66 13.72
C LEU A 15 -1.71 10.00 13.58
N ASN A 16 -2.13 10.86 12.67
CA ASN A 16 -1.47 12.13 12.38
C ASN A 16 -2.42 13.15 11.77
N VAL A 17 -1.95 14.40 11.61
CA VAL A 17 -2.74 15.52 11.06
C VAL A 17 -3.25 15.24 9.64
N TYR A 18 -2.45 14.56 8.80
CA TYR A 18 -2.87 14.17 7.45
C TYR A 18 -4.05 13.20 7.50
N GLY A 19 -3.95 12.13 8.28
CA GLY A 19 -5.06 11.19 8.46
C GLY A 19 -6.29 11.88 9.04
N TYR A 20 -6.10 12.78 10.02
CA TYR A 20 -7.20 13.54 10.61
C TYR A 20 -7.90 14.45 9.60
N SER A 21 -7.16 15.11 8.70
CA SER A 21 -7.77 15.93 7.65
C SER A 21 -8.68 15.12 6.71
N LYS A 22 -8.31 13.86 6.41
CA LYS A 22 -9.15 12.96 5.61
C LYS A 22 -10.39 12.53 6.37
N LEU A 23 -10.24 12.19 7.66
CA LEU A 23 -11.37 11.85 8.52
C LEU A 23 -12.38 13.00 8.63
N LEU A 24 -11.92 14.23 8.82
CA LEU A 24 -12.82 15.40 8.87
C LEU A 24 -13.64 15.55 7.59
N PHE A 25 -13.03 15.30 6.44
CA PHE A 25 -13.74 15.35 5.15
C PHE A 25 -14.83 14.26 5.09
N ASP A 26 -14.49 13.03 5.46
CA ASP A 26 -15.45 11.93 5.50
C ASP A 26 -16.61 12.19 6.46
N GLN A 27 -16.32 12.73 7.65
CA GLN A 27 -17.32 13.12 8.63
C GLN A 27 -18.25 14.21 8.10
N LYS A 28 -17.68 15.20 7.41
CA LYS A 28 -18.47 16.27 6.77
C LYS A 28 -19.41 15.71 5.73
N LEU A 29 -18.93 14.82 4.86
CA LEU A 29 -19.78 14.18 3.84
C LEU A 29 -20.92 13.38 4.48
N ARG A 30 -20.65 12.58 5.50
CA ARG A 30 -21.69 11.84 6.22
C ARG A 30 -22.70 12.75 6.89
N HIS A 31 -22.26 13.87 7.44
CA HIS A 31 -23.16 14.85 8.06
C HIS A 31 -24.09 15.50 7.04
N GLU A 32 -23.58 15.91 5.88
CA GLU A 32 -24.34 16.59 4.84
C GLU A 32 -25.24 15.63 4.04
N LEU A 33 -24.74 14.46 3.69
CA LEU A 33 -25.40 13.51 2.80
C LEU A 33 -26.18 12.40 3.53
N GLY A 34 -26.08 12.33 4.85
CA GLY A 34 -26.61 11.23 5.67
C GLY A 34 -25.59 10.09 5.81
N SER A 35 -25.73 9.30 6.87
CA SER A 35 -24.79 8.22 7.20
C SER A 35 -24.68 7.13 6.13
N LYS A 36 -25.75 6.96 5.34
CA LYS A 36 -25.84 6.03 4.20
C LYS A 36 -25.85 6.75 2.85
N PHE A 37 -25.52 8.03 2.82
CA PHE A 37 -25.54 8.88 1.63
C PHE A 37 -26.92 8.96 0.95
N GLU A 38 -27.97 8.78 1.74
CA GLU A 38 -29.37 8.77 1.28
C GLU A 38 -29.90 10.14 0.84
N LYS A 39 -29.22 11.22 1.18
CA LYS A 39 -29.61 12.61 0.83
C LYS A 39 -28.98 13.10 -0.46
N THR A 40 -28.15 12.31 -1.12
CA THR A 40 -27.54 12.74 -2.38
C THR A 40 -28.45 12.46 -3.57
N GLN A 41 -28.48 13.38 -4.55
CA GLN A 41 -29.13 13.20 -5.85
C GLN A 41 -28.17 12.66 -6.93
N SER A 42 -26.88 12.65 -6.64
CA SER A 42 -25.82 12.17 -7.51
C SER A 42 -24.95 11.19 -6.76
N GLN A 43 -24.35 10.26 -7.46
CA GLN A 43 -23.39 9.36 -6.86
C GLN A 43 -22.26 10.12 -6.15
N VAL A 44 -21.95 9.70 -4.93
CA VAL A 44 -20.77 10.13 -4.18
C VAL A 44 -20.06 8.88 -3.67
N ALA A 45 -18.96 8.50 -4.32
CA ALA A 45 -18.11 7.39 -3.92
C ALA A 45 -16.74 7.92 -3.47
N GLY A 46 -16.46 7.85 -2.17
CA GLY A 46 -15.19 8.22 -1.57
C GLY A 46 -14.31 6.99 -1.38
N PHE A 47 -13.04 7.07 -1.80
CA PHE A 47 -12.12 5.93 -1.69
C PHE A 47 -10.94 6.24 -0.77
N ARG A 48 -10.69 5.35 0.18
CA ARG A 48 -9.51 5.33 1.03
C ARG A 48 -8.55 4.29 0.48
N TYR A 49 -7.71 4.71 -0.47
CA TYR A 49 -6.72 3.82 -1.06
C TYR A 49 -5.63 3.46 -0.05
N PHE A 50 -5.31 2.18 0.05
CA PHE A 50 -4.17 1.70 0.80
C PHE A 50 -2.88 1.95 0.02
N ASN A 51 -1.87 1.11 0.07
CA ASN A 51 -0.58 1.41 -0.55
C ASN A 51 -0.62 0.99 -2.03
N VAL A 52 -1.04 1.92 -2.88
CA VAL A 52 -1.11 1.69 -4.32
C VAL A 52 0.30 1.64 -4.91
N TYR A 53 0.56 0.63 -5.73
CA TYR A 53 1.80 0.49 -6.49
C TYR A 53 1.53 0.12 -7.95
N GLY A 54 2.50 0.37 -8.82
CA GLY A 54 2.39 0.02 -10.24
C GLY A 54 3.34 0.81 -11.13
N PRO A 55 3.16 0.72 -12.46
CA PRO A 55 4.00 1.46 -13.40
C PRO A 55 3.73 2.98 -13.34
N ARG A 56 4.66 3.75 -13.93
CA ARG A 56 4.55 5.21 -14.14
C ARG A 56 4.58 6.06 -12.86
N GLU A 57 5.28 5.60 -11.84
CA GLU A 57 5.41 6.32 -10.56
C GLU A 57 6.54 7.38 -10.54
N GLN A 58 7.33 7.53 -11.59
CA GLN A 58 8.52 8.38 -11.64
C GLN A 58 8.25 9.84 -11.21
N HIS A 59 7.07 10.35 -11.56
CA HIS A 59 6.66 11.73 -11.26
C HIS A 59 6.39 11.96 -9.76
N LYS A 60 6.18 10.91 -8.99
CA LYS A 60 5.88 10.99 -7.55
C LYS A 60 7.12 11.28 -6.69
N GLY A 61 8.32 11.11 -7.24
CA GLY A 61 9.58 11.30 -6.50
C GLY A 61 9.60 10.49 -5.21
N ARG A 62 9.81 11.14 -4.07
CA ARG A 62 9.86 10.48 -2.75
C ARG A 62 8.55 9.83 -2.30
N MET A 63 7.42 10.21 -2.90
CA MET A 63 6.09 9.69 -2.59
C MET A 63 5.72 8.45 -3.43
N ALA A 64 6.63 7.95 -4.27
CA ALA A 64 6.43 6.70 -4.98
C ALA A 64 6.36 5.51 -4.02
N SER A 65 5.79 4.40 -4.48
CA SER A 65 5.60 3.20 -3.67
C SER A 65 6.92 2.59 -3.20
N VAL A 66 6.85 1.80 -2.13
CA VAL A 66 7.99 1.03 -1.62
C VAL A 66 8.54 0.11 -2.70
N ALA A 67 7.68 -0.56 -3.47
CA ALA A 67 8.09 -1.44 -4.56
C ALA A 67 8.90 -0.68 -5.64
N PHE A 68 8.45 0.54 -6.01
CA PHE A 68 9.20 1.41 -6.94
C PHE A 68 10.59 1.77 -6.40
N HIS A 69 10.68 2.18 -5.13
CA HIS A 69 11.96 2.52 -4.52
C HIS A 69 12.90 1.33 -4.43
N GLN A 70 12.41 0.18 -3.99
CA GLN A 70 13.20 -1.05 -3.88
C GLN A 70 13.71 -1.55 -5.24
N PHE A 71 12.86 -1.48 -6.28
CA PHE A 71 13.28 -1.77 -7.65
C PHE A 71 14.46 -0.88 -8.09
N HIS A 72 14.36 0.42 -7.88
CA HIS A 72 15.42 1.35 -8.26
C HIS A 72 16.69 1.21 -7.41
N GLN A 73 16.56 0.93 -6.11
CA GLN A 73 17.70 0.59 -5.25
C GLN A 73 18.43 -0.65 -5.77
N PHE A 74 17.69 -1.74 -6.00
CA PHE A 74 18.30 -2.97 -6.50
C PHE A 74 18.96 -2.80 -7.87
N LYS A 75 18.31 -2.08 -8.78
CA LYS A 75 18.85 -1.77 -10.10
C LYS A 75 20.16 -0.98 -10.03
N LYS A 76 20.27 -0.05 -9.09
CA LYS A 76 21.43 0.84 -8.92
C LYS A 76 22.56 0.20 -8.13
N ASP A 77 22.22 -0.38 -6.98
CA ASP A 77 23.18 -0.75 -5.95
C ASP A 77 23.33 -2.28 -5.80
N GLY A 78 22.53 -3.08 -6.53
CA GLY A 78 22.49 -4.54 -6.42
C GLY A 78 21.87 -5.05 -5.13
N LYS A 79 21.31 -4.17 -4.30
CA LYS A 79 20.73 -4.50 -3.02
C LYS A 79 19.55 -3.63 -2.66
N VAL A 80 18.69 -4.13 -1.75
CA VAL A 80 17.56 -3.43 -1.15
C VAL A 80 17.86 -3.14 0.32
N LYS A 81 17.56 -1.92 0.77
CA LYS A 81 17.69 -1.51 2.17
C LYS A 81 16.31 -1.38 2.79
N LEU A 82 16.12 -2.05 3.92
CA LEU A 82 14.91 -2.02 4.73
C LEU A 82 15.18 -1.42 6.10
N PHE A 83 14.12 -0.98 6.75
CA PHE A 83 14.18 -0.54 8.14
C PHE A 83 14.51 -1.72 9.06
N GLY A 84 15.38 -1.48 10.02
CA GLY A 84 15.62 -2.36 11.15
C GLY A 84 14.38 -2.49 12.06
N SER A 85 14.57 -2.98 13.25
CA SER A 85 13.48 -3.13 14.23
C SER A 85 12.95 -1.78 14.68
N TYR A 86 11.67 -1.53 14.49
CA TYR A 86 11.03 -0.27 14.87
C TYR A 86 9.53 -0.45 15.16
N GLY A 87 9.02 0.30 16.13
CA GLY A 87 7.58 0.37 16.41
C GLY A 87 6.95 -0.97 16.85
N GLY A 88 7.73 -1.84 17.50
CA GLY A 88 7.28 -3.16 17.94
C GLY A 88 7.39 -4.25 16.87
N TYR A 89 7.86 -3.92 15.67
CA TYR A 89 8.15 -4.88 14.61
C TYR A 89 9.63 -5.25 14.57
N ALA A 90 9.92 -6.52 14.28
CA ALA A 90 11.27 -6.94 13.93
C ALA A 90 11.70 -6.34 12.58
N ALA A 91 12.99 -6.40 12.26
CA ALA A 91 13.57 -5.84 11.05
C ALA A 91 12.83 -6.30 9.77
N GLY A 92 12.33 -5.34 8.99
CA GLY A 92 11.58 -5.57 7.76
C GLY A 92 10.20 -6.23 7.94
N MET A 93 9.73 -6.41 9.18
CA MET A 93 8.43 -7.04 9.48
C MET A 93 7.28 -6.03 9.59
N GLN A 94 7.53 -4.77 9.29
CA GLN A 94 6.45 -3.77 9.18
C GLN A 94 5.53 -4.16 8.02
N GLU A 95 4.23 -4.15 8.30
CA GLU A 95 3.20 -4.62 7.37
C GLU A 95 2.43 -3.45 6.74
N ARG A 96 2.07 -3.61 5.47
CA ARG A 96 1.14 -2.71 4.75
C ARG A 96 0.31 -3.52 3.75
N ASP A 97 -0.94 -3.12 3.59
CA ASP A 97 -1.74 -3.62 2.47
C ASP A 97 -1.30 -2.90 1.18
N PHE A 98 -0.84 -3.67 0.21
CA PHE A 98 -0.41 -3.19 -1.11
C PHE A 98 -1.43 -3.62 -2.16
N ILE A 99 -1.94 -2.65 -2.93
CA ILE A 99 -2.88 -2.90 -4.02
C ILE A 99 -2.29 -2.43 -5.36
N TYR A 100 -2.44 -3.26 -6.40
CA TYR A 100 -1.95 -2.94 -7.72
C TYR A 100 -2.84 -1.92 -8.42
N ILE A 101 -2.24 -1.04 -9.21
CA ILE A 101 -2.95 0.09 -9.83
C ILE A 101 -4.10 -0.35 -10.74
N ASP A 102 -3.97 -1.46 -11.46
CA ASP A 102 -5.04 -1.94 -12.35
C ASP A 102 -6.26 -2.41 -11.56
N ASP A 103 -6.07 -3.00 -10.36
CA ASP A 103 -7.17 -3.36 -9.46
C ASP A 103 -7.88 -2.10 -8.95
N VAL A 104 -7.12 -1.04 -8.62
CA VAL A 104 -7.68 0.26 -8.26
C VAL A 104 -8.51 0.85 -9.39
N VAL A 105 -7.99 0.80 -10.62
CA VAL A 105 -8.72 1.27 -11.81
C VAL A 105 -9.99 0.46 -12.03
N ALA A 106 -9.92 -0.87 -11.90
CA ALA A 106 -11.09 -1.74 -12.05
C ALA A 106 -12.19 -1.40 -11.03
N VAL A 107 -11.83 -1.15 -9.76
CA VAL A 107 -12.78 -0.71 -8.74
C VAL A 107 -13.41 0.64 -9.11
N ASN A 108 -12.62 1.62 -9.55
CA ASN A 108 -13.16 2.92 -9.95
C ASN A 108 -14.13 2.81 -11.13
N LEU A 109 -13.81 1.97 -12.14
CA LEU A 109 -14.69 1.72 -13.28
C LEU A 109 -15.97 1.01 -12.83
N TRP A 110 -15.86 0.05 -11.92
CA TRP A 110 -17.04 -0.63 -11.37
C TRP A 110 -18.01 0.39 -10.73
N PHE A 111 -17.52 1.32 -9.91
CA PHE A 111 -18.36 2.37 -9.32
C PHE A 111 -18.94 3.31 -10.38
N TYR A 112 -18.19 3.60 -11.44
CA TYR A 112 -18.70 4.39 -12.56
C TYR A 112 -19.89 3.72 -13.25
N ASP A 113 -19.84 2.40 -13.39
CA ASP A 113 -20.90 1.60 -14.01
C ASP A 113 -22.09 1.33 -13.05
N HIS A 114 -21.94 1.64 -11.74
CA HIS A 114 -22.96 1.45 -10.71
C HIS A 114 -23.28 2.78 -10.01
N PRO A 115 -23.92 3.72 -10.70
CA PRO A 115 -24.19 5.07 -10.19
C PRO A 115 -25.14 5.12 -8.99
N GLU A 116 -25.85 4.02 -8.72
CA GLU A 116 -26.72 3.85 -7.55
C GLU A 116 -25.95 3.60 -6.24
N VAL A 117 -24.66 3.27 -6.33
CA VAL A 117 -23.82 2.95 -5.18
C VAL A 117 -23.08 4.18 -4.69
N SER A 118 -23.42 4.65 -3.50
CA SER A 118 -22.74 5.76 -2.83
C SER A 118 -22.20 5.34 -1.47
N GLY A 119 -21.12 5.97 -1.00
CA GLY A 119 -20.51 5.68 0.28
C GLY A 119 -19.02 6.00 0.36
N ILE A 120 -18.39 5.60 1.46
CA ILE A 120 -16.93 5.68 1.65
C ILE A 120 -16.41 4.26 1.82
N TYR A 121 -15.40 3.92 1.05
CA TYR A 121 -14.90 2.55 0.91
C TYR A 121 -13.38 2.48 1.08
N ASN A 122 -12.91 1.50 1.81
CA ASN A 122 -11.50 1.14 1.86
C ASN A 122 -11.13 0.32 0.60
N ILE A 123 -10.06 0.70 -0.08
CA ILE A 123 -9.59 0.02 -1.28
C ILE A 123 -8.19 -0.56 -1.01
N GLY A 124 -8.14 -1.86 -0.80
CA GLY A 124 -6.95 -2.64 -0.50
C GLY A 124 -7.06 -4.05 -1.06
N ALA A 125 -6.00 -4.84 -0.96
CA ALA A 125 -5.96 -6.24 -1.40
C ALA A 125 -6.48 -7.22 -0.33
N GLY A 126 -6.79 -6.73 0.88
CA GLY A 126 -7.27 -7.54 2.01
C GLY A 126 -6.17 -8.37 2.69
N ARG A 127 -4.91 -8.07 2.42
CA ARG A 127 -3.75 -8.70 3.06
C ARG A 127 -2.63 -7.69 3.25
N ALA A 128 -1.88 -7.82 4.33
CA ALA A 128 -0.79 -6.92 4.67
C ALA A 128 0.55 -7.69 4.78
N PRO A 129 1.22 -7.99 3.65
CA PRO A 129 2.53 -8.63 3.68
C PRO A 129 3.57 -7.73 4.32
N PRO A 130 4.60 -8.30 4.97
CA PRO A 130 5.73 -7.55 5.50
C PRO A 130 6.60 -6.97 4.37
N PHE A 131 7.35 -5.92 4.66
CA PHE A 131 8.29 -5.32 3.70
C PHE A 131 9.38 -6.30 3.25
N ASN A 132 9.72 -7.28 4.07
CA ASN A 132 10.62 -8.37 3.68
C ASN A 132 10.12 -9.12 2.44
N ASP A 133 8.83 -9.42 2.37
CA ASP A 133 8.24 -10.16 1.24
C ASP A 133 8.26 -9.32 -0.05
N VAL A 134 8.00 -8.02 0.07
CA VAL A 134 8.07 -7.10 -1.07
C VAL A 134 9.51 -7.02 -1.59
N ALA A 135 10.48 -6.83 -0.70
CA ALA A 135 11.89 -6.76 -1.07
C ALA A 135 12.39 -8.06 -1.71
N LEU A 136 12.04 -9.20 -1.10
CA LEU A 136 12.42 -10.50 -1.63
C LEU A 136 11.82 -10.76 -3.02
N THR A 137 10.57 -10.35 -3.23
CA THR A 137 9.91 -10.43 -4.54
C THR A 137 10.64 -9.57 -5.58
N VAL A 138 11.00 -8.33 -5.24
CA VAL A 138 11.77 -7.45 -6.13
C VAL A 138 13.13 -8.06 -6.47
N ILE A 139 13.88 -8.53 -5.47
CA ILE A 139 15.21 -9.14 -5.65
C ILE A 139 15.11 -10.35 -6.58
N ASN A 140 14.22 -11.27 -6.30
CA ASN A 140 14.08 -12.51 -7.08
C ASN A 140 13.61 -12.24 -8.51
N THR A 141 12.68 -11.31 -8.71
CA THR A 141 12.23 -10.90 -10.04
C THR A 141 13.36 -10.27 -10.85
N MET A 142 14.10 -9.33 -10.26
CA MET A 142 15.20 -8.67 -10.94
C MET A 142 16.35 -9.64 -11.30
N ARG A 143 16.63 -10.60 -10.42
CA ARG A 143 17.62 -11.65 -10.71
C ARG A 143 17.16 -12.55 -11.85
N SER A 144 15.90 -12.98 -11.85
CA SER A 144 15.31 -13.80 -12.91
C SER A 144 15.26 -13.09 -14.27
N LEU A 145 15.05 -11.77 -14.29
CA LEU A 145 15.10 -10.97 -15.53
C LEU A 145 16.52 -10.84 -16.08
N ASN A 146 17.54 -10.81 -15.22
CA ASN A 146 18.95 -10.74 -15.63
C ASN A 146 19.54 -12.10 -16.02
N ASP A 147 19.10 -13.17 -15.35
CA ASP A 147 19.47 -14.55 -15.63
C ASP A 147 18.28 -15.47 -15.40
N SER A 148 17.71 -15.98 -16.49
CA SER A 148 16.57 -16.88 -16.48
C SER A 148 16.81 -18.21 -15.76
N LYS A 149 18.08 -18.57 -15.49
CA LYS A 149 18.46 -19.76 -14.72
C LYS A 149 18.62 -19.47 -13.24
N SER A 150 18.49 -18.22 -12.80
CA SER A 150 18.61 -17.86 -11.39
C SER A 150 17.54 -18.54 -10.56
N VAL A 151 17.95 -19.18 -9.48
CA VAL A 151 17.03 -19.78 -8.50
C VAL A 151 16.54 -18.69 -7.55
N SER A 152 15.24 -18.72 -7.19
CA SER A 152 14.68 -17.83 -6.19
C SER A 152 15.34 -18.03 -4.83
N LEU A 153 15.70 -16.93 -4.20
CA LEU A 153 16.31 -16.93 -2.86
C LEU A 153 15.21 -16.94 -1.79
N THR A 154 15.54 -17.54 -0.65
CA THR A 154 14.83 -17.30 0.61
C THR A 154 15.27 -15.96 1.21
N LEU A 155 14.54 -15.47 2.21
CA LEU A 155 14.91 -14.25 2.91
C LEU A 155 16.32 -14.35 3.55
N GLN A 156 16.61 -15.47 4.20
CA GLN A 156 17.92 -15.72 4.80
C GLN A 156 19.04 -15.66 3.75
N GLN A 157 18.88 -16.35 2.62
CA GLN A 157 19.85 -16.32 1.53
C GLN A 157 20.04 -14.94 0.92
N ALA A 158 18.98 -14.12 0.81
CA ALA A 158 19.07 -12.76 0.31
C ALA A 158 19.89 -11.87 1.25
N VAL A 159 19.79 -12.06 2.56
CA VAL A 159 20.61 -11.37 3.56
C VAL A 159 22.07 -11.85 3.51
N GLU A 160 22.31 -13.17 3.54
CA GLU A 160 23.65 -13.78 3.51
C GLU A 160 24.43 -13.40 2.24
N GLN A 161 23.74 -13.27 1.11
CA GLN A 161 24.34 -12.84 -0.17
C GLN A 161 24.39 -11.32 -0.36
N HIS A 162 24.07 -10.54 0.68
CA HIS A 162 24.08 -9.08 0.69
C HIS A 162 23.15 -8.40 -0.34
N PHE A 163 22.10 -9.09 -0.81
CA PHE A 163 21.07 -8.49 -1.63
C PHE A 163 20.02 -7.72 -0.80
N LEU A 164 19.94 -8.01 0.50
CA LEU A 164 19.06 -7.33 1.44
C LEU A 164 19.85 -6.91 2.68
N GLU A 165 19.67 -5.65 3.08
CA GLU A 165 20.36 -5.03 4.20
C GLU A 165 19.34 -4.31 5.10
N TYR A 166 19.48 -4.45 6.42
CA TYR A 166 18.69 -3.69 7.38
C TYR A 166 19.47 -2.48 7.88
N ILE A 167 18.80 -1.33 7.91
CA ILE A 167 19.39 -0.06 8.38
C ILE A 167 18.66 0.39 9.64
N ASP A 168 19.42 0.69 10.69
CA ASP A 168 18.92 1.33 11.91
C ASP A 168 18.85 2.85 11.72
N PHE A 169 17.88 3.51 12.39
CA PHE A 169 17.68 4.95 12.38
C PHE A 169 18.19 5.59 13.66
#